data_b0c72acfd8bed33084bcfb91f1741b25
#
_entry.id   b0c72acfd8bed33084bcfb91f1741b25
#
_cell.length_a   1.000
_cell.length_b   1.000
_cell.length_c   1.000
_cell.angle_alpha   90.00
_cell.angle_beta   90.00
_cell.angle_gamma   90.00
#
_symmetry.space_group_name_H-M   'P 1'
#
loop_
_entity.id
_entity.type
_entity.pdbx_description
1 polymer ?
#
loop_
_entity_poly.entity_id
_entity_poly.type
_entity_poly.pdbx_seq_one_letter_code
_entity_poly.pdbx_strand_id
1 'polypeptide(L)'
;MGLTAALLAVDAGNSKTDVAVVAVDGTVLGAARGGGFQPPRVGVEPAVDVLADAAGKALAAAGVIDVGHVSACLANADLPVEEKQLEEAIRRRGWARSVDVRNDTFAVLRAGLTEDAEPRGVAVVCGAGINCAGMLPDGRTARFPAIGRLSGDWGGGGGLAEEALWFAARAEDGRGEPTALMRTLPAHFGLPSMYALIEALHLAHLAPHRRHELTPVLFATAADGDRVARAVVDRMADEVVAMSTVALARLGLLKEKVPVLLGGSVLAARHAQLDDRIRALLAQRAPLAEVRVVTERPVLGSALLGLDAVGADPAAHARTRAHYGTAAPR
;
A
#
# COMPACT_ATOMS: atom_id res chain seq x y z
N MET A 1 -34.78 -7.64 -15.37
CA MET A 1 -34.06 -8.47 -14.40
C MET A 1 -33.09 -7.56 -13.67
N GLY A 2 -33.23 -7.39 -12.35
CA GLY A 2 -32.27 -6.60 -11.56
C GLY A 2 -30.90 -7.27 -11.60
N LEU A 3 -29.82 -6.46 -11.70
CA LEU A 3 -28.45 -6.95 -11.60
C LEU A 3 -28.26 -7.61 -10.22
N THR A 4 -27.82 -8.86 -10.18
CA THR A 4 -27.55 -9.57 -8.93
C THR A 4 -26.20 -9.08 -8.40
N ALA A 5 -26.16 -8.51 -7.20
CA ALA A 5 -24.92 -8.12 -6.57
C ALA A 5 -24.05 -9.35 -6.31
N ALA A 6 -22.82 -9.36 -6.85
CA ALA A 6 -21.91 -10.47 -6.72
C ALA A 6 -21.00 -10.32 -5.51
N LEU A 7 -20.45 -9.12 -5.29
CA LEU A 7 -19.42 -8.92 -4.28
C LEU A 7 -19.41 -7.52 -3.66
N LEU A 8 -18.88 -7.48 -2.45
CA LEU A 8 -18.47 -6.27 -1.73
C LEU A 8 -16.94 -6.24 -1.74
N ALA A 9 -16.37 -5.30 -2.48
CA ALA A 9 -14.93 -5.04 -2.51
C ALA A 9 -14.57 -4.03 -1.44
N VAL A 10 -13.56 -4.33 -0.63
CA VAL A 10 -13.06 -3.47 0.45
C VAL A 10 -11.56 -3.27 0.26
N ASP A 11 -11.13 -2.02 0.23
CA ASP A 11 -9.73 -1.60 0.33
C ASP A 11 -9.60 -0.71 1.56
N ALA A 12 -8.98 -1.22 2.61
CA ALA A 12 -8.88 -0.51 3.88
C ALA A 12 -7.41 -0.27 4.27
N GLY A 13 -7.00 0.98 4.16
CA GLY A 13 -5.70 1.47 4.60
C GLY A 13 -5.74 2.11 6.00
N ASN A 14 -4.56 2.44 6.52
CA ASN A 14 -4.45 3.09 7.83
C ASN A 14 -5.16 4.46 7.93
N SER A 15 -5.40 5.14 6.81
CA SER A 15 -5.97 6.50 6.78
C SER A 15 -7.41 6.56 6.30
N LYS A 16 -7.81 5.61 5.46
CA LYS A 16 -9.14 5.58 4.82
C LYS A 16 -9.50 4.17 4.41
N THR A 17 -10.80 3.95 4.24
CA THR A 17 -11.39 2.73 3.67
C THR A 17 -12.22 3.11 2.44
N ASP A 18 -11.97 2.47 1.31
CA ASP A 18 -12.79 2.55 0.10
C ASP A 18 -13.57 1.22 -0.07
N VAL A 19 -14.87 1.31 -0.33
CA VAL A 19 -15.76 0.14 -0.49
C VAL A 19 -16.57 0.28 -1.77
N ALA A 20 -16.78 -0.84 -2.47
CA ALA A 20 -17.63 -0.89 -3.66
C ALA A 20 -18.48 -2.17 -3.69
N VAL A 21 -19.74 -2.04 -4.08
CA VAL A 21 -20.63 -3.16 -4.42
C VAL A 21 -20.59 -3.34 -5.94
N VAL A 22 -20.25 -4.54 -6.39
CA VAL A 22 -20.06 -4.85 -7.81
C VAL A 22 -20.97 -6.02 -8.22
N ALA A 23 -21.67 -5.87 -9.33
CA ALA A 23 -22.51 -6.93 -9.90
C ALA A 23 -21.64 -8.01 -10.59
N VAL A 24 -22.23 -9.18 -10.86
CA VAL A 24 -21.56 -10.30 -11.54
C VAL A 24 -20.98 -9.88 -12.89
N ASP A 25 -21.64 -8.94 -13.58
CA ASP A 25 -21.19 -8.43 -14.88
C ASP A 25 -20.13 -7.33 -14.79
N GLY A 26 -19.64 -6.99 -13.58
CA GLY A 26 -18.63 -5.96 -13.34
C GLY A 26 -19.16 -4.53 -13.20
N THR A 27 -20.48 -4.33 -13.22
CA THR A 27 -21.09 -3.02 -12.96
C THR A 27 -20.92 -2.62 -11.49
N VAL A 28 -20.37 -1.45 -11.22
CA VAL A 28 -20.31 -0.89 -9.86
C VAL A 28 -21.65 -0.29 -9.52
N LEU A 29 -22.35 -0.89 -8.55
CA LEU A 29 -23.73 -0.54 -8.14
C LEU A 29 -23.76 0.52 -7.04
N GLY A 30 -22.74 0.53 -6.18
CA GLY A 30 -22.64 1.47 -5.08
C GLY A 30 -21.22 1.55 -4.57
N ALA A 31 -20.85 2.69 -4.02
CA ALA A 31 -19.53 2.90 -3.44
C ALA A 31 -19.61 3.84 -2.24
N ALA A 32 -18.68 3.67 -1.30
CA ALA A 32 -18.56 4.56 -0.15
C ALA A 32 -17.11 4.66 0.32
N ARG A 33 -16.83 5.71 1.08
CA ARG A 33 -15.56 5.90 1.78
C ARG A 33 -15.80 6.01 3.28
N GLY A 34 -14.93 5.36 4.06
CA GLY A 34 -14.91 5.38 5.50
C GLY A 34 -13.57 5.85 6.07
N GLY A 35 -13.46 5.78 7.39
CA GLY A 35 -12.27 6.13 8.16
C GLY A 35 -11.11 5.14 7.97
N GLY A 36 -10.02 5.38 8.70
CA GLY A 36 -8.85 4.53 8.73
C GLY A 36 -9.07 3.21 9.48
N PHE A 37 -8.40 2.16 9.00
CA PHE A 37 -8.48 0.80 9.54
C PHE A 37 -7.20 0.45 10.28
N GLN A 38 -7.24 0.38 11.61
CA GLN A 38 -6.07 0.24 12.48
C GLN A 38 -6.28 -0.81 13.59
N PRO A 39 -6.47 -2.11 13.28
CA PRO A 39 -6.69 -3.15 14.28
C PRO A 39 -5.63 -3.22 15.39
N PRO A 40 -4.32 -3.04 15.11
CA PRO A 40 -3.30 -3.08 16.16
C PRO A 40 -3.47 -1.99 17.23
N ARG A 41 -4.15 -0.89 16.88
CA ARG A 41 -4.35 0.25 17.77
C ARG A 41 -5.65 0.17 18.58
N VAL A 42 -6.73 -0.32 17.94
CA VAL A 42 -8.08 -0.24 18.52
C VAL A 42 -8.69 -1.62 18.80
N GLY A 43 -8.05 -2.69 18.35
CA GLY A 43 -8.60 -4.05 18.37
C GLY A 43 -9.38 -4.40 17.10
N VAL A 44 -9.64 -5.69 16.91
CA VAL A 44 -10.28 -6.23 15.69
C VAL A 44 -11.72 -5.71 15.53
N GLU A 45 -12.56 -5.85 16.56
CA GLU A 45 -13.98 -5.48 16.47
C GLU A 45 -14.21 -3.99 16.18
N PRO A 46 -13.59 -3.04 16.92
CA PRO A 46 -13.73 -1.62 16.60
C PRO A 46 -13.18 -1.24 15.20
N ALA A 47 -12.12 -1.92 14.74
CA ALA A 47 -11.63 -1.70 13.39
C ALA A 47 -12.62 -2.18 12.33
N VAL A 48 -13.25 -3.35 12.55
CA VAL A 48 -14.30 -3.86 11.64
C VAL A 48 -15.58 -3.01 11.69
N ASP A 49 -15.87 -2.30 12.80
CA ASP A 49 -16.97 -1.32 12.84
C ASP A 49 -16.76 -0.16 11.86
N VAL A 50 -15.50 0.26 11.64
CA VAL A 50 -15.20 1.27 10.60
C VAL A 50 -15.52 0.73 9.21
N LEU A 51 -15.22 -0.56 8.95
CA LEU A 51 -15.62 -1.21 7.69
C LEU A 51 -17.14 -1.31 7.56
N ALA A 52 -17.83 -1.63 8.66
CA ALA A 52 -19.29 -1.78 8.69
C ALA A 52 -20.01 -0.49 8.30
N ASP A 53 -19.56 0.66 8.78
CA ASP A 53 -20.13 1.96 8.40
C ASP A 53 -19.97 2.23 6.88
N ALA A 54 -18.80 1.96 6.32
CA ALA A 54 -18.56 2.15 4.89
C ALA A 54 -19.33 1.11 4.04
N ALA A 55 -19.33 -0.16 4.46
CA ALA A 55 -20.05 -1.25 3.79
C ALA A 55 -21.56 -1.00 3.77
N GLY A 56 -22.15 -0.59 4.92
CA GLY A 56 -23.55 -0.26 5.01
C GLY A 56 -23.97 0.87 4.04
N LYS A 57 -23.14 1.91 3.93
CA LYS A 57 -23.36 3.01 2.97
C LYS A 57 -23.29 2.52 1.51
N ALA A 58 -22.31 1.68 1.17
CA ALA A 58 -22.16 1.14 -0.18
C ALA A 58 -23.31 0.19 -0.55
N LEU A 59 -23.73 -0.70 0.36
CA LEU A 59 -24.86 -1.61 0.19
C LEU A 59 -26.16 -0.82 0.01
N ALA A 60 -26.42 0.19 0.84
CA ALA A 60 -27.58 1.06 0.71
C ALA A 60 -27.61 1.81 -0.62
N ALA A 61 -26.46 2.34 -1.07
CA ALA A 61 -26.33 2.99 -2.38
C ALA A 61 -26.59 2.04 -3.54
N ALA A 62 -26.26 0.75 -3.39
CA ALA A 62 -26.54 -0.30 -4.36
C ALA A 62 -27.99 -0.83 -4.29
N GLY A 63 -28.76 -0.47 -3.26
CA GLY A 63 -30.13 -0.98 -3.04
C GLY A 63 -30.18 -2.45 -2.65
N VAL A 64 -29.14 -2.97 -1.99
CA VAL A 64 -29.06 -4.37 -1.53
C VAL A 64 -28.69 -4.43 -0.04
N ILE A 65 -29.00 -5.56 0.61
CA ILE A 65 -28.70 -5.79 2.03
C ILE A 65 -27.49 -6.72 2.23
N ASP A 66 -27.24 -7.59 1.28
CA ASP A 66 -26.12 -8.53 1.27
C ASP A 66 -25.63 -8.81 -0.16
N VAL A 67 -24.53 -9.54 -0.26
CA VAL A 67 -23.87 -9.94 -1.51
C VAL A 67 -23.49 -11.43 -1.47
N GLY A 68 -23.00 -11.98 -2.58
CA GLY A 68 -22.49 -13.35 -2.63
C GLY A 68 -21.15 -13.53 -1.93
N HIS A 69 -20.26 -12.55 -2.06
CA HIS A 69 -18.87 -12.62 -1.63
C HIS A 69 -18.34 -11.28 -1.11
N VAL A 70 -17.49 -11.30 -0.08
CA VAL A 70 -16.66 -10.15 0.35
C VAL A 70 -15.22 -10.41 -0.05
N SER A 71 -14.63 -9.49 -0.82
CA SER A 71 -13.20 -9.45 -1.12
C SER A 71 -12.58 -8.26 -0.40
N ALA A 72 -11.90 -8.52 0.72
CA ALA A 72 -11.34 -7.49 1.58
C ALA A 72 -9.81 -7.50 1.54
N CYS A 73 -9.23 -6.42 1.04
CA CYS A 73 -7.80 -6.14 1.10
C CYS A 73 -7.55 -5.11 2.20
N LEU A 74 -6.87 -5.54 3.27
CA LEU A 74 -6.81 -4.81 4.53
C LEU A 74 -5.37 -4.54 4.94
N ALA A 75 -5.05 -3.29 5.26
CA ALA A 75 -3.84 -2.95 5.98
C ALA A 75 -3.82 -3.67 7.33
N ASN A 76 -2.63 -3.99 7.84
CA ASN A 76 -2.45 -4.73 9.09
C ASN A 76 -3.05 -6.16 9.08
N ALA A 77 -3.36 -6.73 7.92
CA ALA A 77 -3.58 -8.15 7.71
C ALA A 77 -2.27 -8.78 7.20
N ASP A 78 -1.24 -8.67 8.03
CA ASP A 78 0.14 -8.98 7.65
C ASP A 78 0.50 -10.43 7.93
N LEU A 79 -0.07 -11.00 9.01
CA LEU A 79 0.13 -12.37 9.43
C LEU A 79 -1.12 -13.23 9.13
N PRO A 80 -0.94 -14.54 8.83
CA PRO A 80 -2.09 -15.43 8.59
C PRO A 80 -3.09 -15.48 9.75
N VAL A 81 -2.63 -15.29 10.98
CA VAL A 81 -3.51 -15.25 12.17
C VAL A 81 -4.37 -14.00 12.17
N GLU A 82 -3.84 -12.86 11.73
CA GLU A 82 -4.59 -11.60 11.62
C GLU A 82 -5.62 -11.67 10.50
N GLU A 83 -5.26 -12.21 9.32
CA GLU A 83 -6.20 -12.44 8.23
C GLU A 83 -7.38 -13.29 8.69
N LYS A 84 -7.11 -14.40 9.40
CA LYS A 84 -8.15 -15.28 9.91
C LYS A 84 -9.05 -14.59 10.93
N GLN A 85 -8.50 -13.85 11.88
CA GLN A 85 -9.28 -13.09 12.87
C GLN A 85 -10.19 -12.05 12.22
N LEU A 86 -9.66 -11.32 11.23
CA LEU A 86 -10.39 -10.31 10.47
C LEU A 86 -11.49 -10.95 9.61
N GLU A 87 -11.18 -12.07 8.94
CA GLU A 87 -12.15 -12.83 8.16
C GLU A 87 -13.32 -13.30 9.03
N GLU A 88 -13.05 -13.87 10.21
CA GLU A 88 -14.07 -14.28 11.17
C GLU A 88 -14.92 -13.11 11.67
N ALA A 89 -14.30 -11.95 11.95
CA ALA A 89 -15.00 -10.76 12.38
C ALA A 89 -15.89 -10.18 11.28
N ILE A 90 -15.42 -10.14 10.03
CA ILE A 90 -16.21 -9.71 8.87
C ILE A 90 -17.37 -10.69 8.61
N ARG A 91 -17.12 -12.00 8.68
CA ARG A 91 -18.15 -13.02 8.49
C ARG A 91 -19.30 -12.86 9.49
N ARG A 92 -19.01 -12.51 10.74
CA ARG A 92 -20.04 -12.25 11.76
C ARG A 92 -20.97 -11.08 11.44
N ARG A 93 -20.55 -10.15 10.54
CA ARG A 93 -21.40 -9.03 10.10
C ARG A 93 -22.52 -9.46 9.15
N GLY A 94 -22.43 -10.65 8.56
CA GLY A 94 -23.49 -11.21 7.72
C GLY A 94 -23.65 -10.53 6.36
N TRP A 95 -22.63 -9.83 5.86
CA TRP A 95 -22.72 -9.13 4.57
C TRP A 95 -22.72 -10.07 3.36
N ALA A 96 -22.13 -11.27 3.51
CA ALA A 96 -22.00 -12.22 2.43
C ALA A 96 -21.93 -13.66 2.94
N ARG A 97 -22.11 -14.62 1.99
CA ARG A 97 -21.97 -16.05 2.26
C ARG A 97 -20.51 -16.49 2.37
N SER A 98 -19.63 -15.84 1.63
CA SER A 98 -18.18 -16.10 1.63
C SER A 98 -17.40 -14.81 1.82
N VAL A 99 -16.25 -14.92 2.47
CA VAL A 99 -15.37 -13.80 2.81
C VAL A 99 -13.93 -14.23 2.56
N ASP A 100 -13.20 -13.44 1.80
CA ASP A 100 -11.75 -13.54 1.63
C ASP A 100 -11.11 -12.27 2.20
N VAL A 101 -10.14 -12.45 3.07
CA VAL A 101 -9.28 -11.37 3.60
C VAL A 101 -7.86 -11.57 3.11
N ARG A 102 -7.27 -10.49 2.62
CA ARG A 102 -5.86 -10.44 2.18
C ARG A 102 -5.23 -9.14 2.65
N ASN A 103 -3.91 -9.11 2.70
CA ASN A 103 -3.18 -7.85 2.88
C ASN A 103 -3.47 -6.87 1.72
N ASP A 104 -3.51 -5.56 2.03
CA ASP A 104 -3.82 -4.49 1.07
C ASP A 104 -2.85 -4.40 -0.12
N THR A 105 -1.63 -4.91 0.01
CA THR A 105 -0.65 -4.99 -1.09
C THR A 105 -1.18 -5.81 -2.28
N PHE A 106 -2.03 -6.83 -2.04
CA PHE A 106 -2.66 -7.60 -3.12
C PHE A 106 -3.65 -6.78 -3.94
N ALA A 107 -4.34 -5.80 -3.33
CA ALA A 107 -5.20 -4.87 -4.07
C ALA A 107 -4.37 -4.01 -5.03
N VAL A 108 -3.25 -3.46 -4.57
CA VAL A 108 -2.33 -2.70 -5.43
C VAL A 108 -1.79 -3.57 -6.55
N LEU A 109 -1.36 -4.80 -6.24
CA LEU A 109 -0.88 -5.75 -7.23
C LEU A 109 -1.95 -6.00 -8.31
N ARG A 110 -3.16 -6.40 -7.92
CA ARG A 110 -4.22 -6.76 -8.87
C ARG A 110 -4.73 -5.56 -9.68
N ALA A 111 -4.80 -4.37 -9.07
CA ALA A 111 -5.17 -3.14 -9.77
C ALA A 111 -4.19 -2.80 -10.89
N GLY A 112 -2.88 -2.89 -10.62
CA GLY A 112 -1.83 -2.53 -11.56
C GLY A 112 -1.54 -3.56 -12.67
N LEU A 113 -2.11 -4.77 -12.62
CA LEU A 113 -2.02 -5.74 -13.73
C LEU A 113 -2.91 -5.31 -14.89
N THR A 114 -2.45 -5.51 -16.13
CA THR A 114 -3.23 -5.18 -17.33
C THR A 114 -4.38 -6.16 -17.56
N GLU A 115 -5.36 -5.74 -18.37
CA GLU A 115 -6.58 -6.51 -18.64
C GLU A 115 -6.31 -7.85 -19.31
N ASP A 116 -5.39 -7.87 -20.29
CA ASP A 116 -5.04 -9.05 -21.08
C ASP A 116 -3.99 -9.96 -20.40
N ALA A 117 -3.50 -9.59 -19.22
CA ALA A 117 -2.47 -10.35 -18.54
C ALA A 117 -3.07 -11.33 -17.54
N GLU A 118 -2.56 -12.55 -17.54
CA GLU A 118 -2.77 -13.48 -16.43
C GLU A 118 -2.44 -12.76 -15.10
N PRO A 119 -3.17 -13.04 -14.00
CA PRO A 119 -2.94 -12.38 -12.71
C PRO A 119 -1.63 -12.87 -12.07
N ARG A 120 -0.49 -12.53 -12.68
CA ARG A 120 0.85 -12.84 -12.19
C ARG A 120 1.72 -11.61 -12.12
N GLY A 121 2.48 -11.48 -11.06
CA GLY A 121 3.41 -10.35 -10.86
C GLY A 121 3.79 -10.17 -9.40
N VAL A 122 4.53 -9.10 -9.16
CA VAL A 122 4.96 -8.67 -7.84
C VAL A 122 4.63 -7.19 -7.67
N ALA A 123 4.15 -6.80 -6.51
CA ALA A 123 4.00 -5.39 -6.12
C ALA A 123 4.82 -5.09 -4.88
N VAL A 124 5.51 -3.96 -4.88
CA VAL A 124 6.08 -3.33 -3.68
C VAL A 124 5.28 -2.07 -3.39
N VAL A 125 4.76 -1.96 -2.19
CA VAL A 125 3.99 -0.81 -1.74
C VAL A 125 4.77 -0.07 -0.65
N CYS A 126 5.04 1.19 -0.90
CA CYS A 126 5.72 2.07 0.05
C CYS A 126 4.85 3.28 0.35
N GLY A 127 4.12 3.19 1.46
CA GLY A 127 3.32 4.25 2.05
C GLY A 127 3.93 4.69 3.38
N ALA A 128 3.19 4.59 4.49
CA ALA A 128 3.74 4.79 5.82
C ALA A 128 4.81 3.75 6.17
N GLY A 129 4.55 2.47 5.85
CA GLY A 129 5.49 1.36 5.88
C GLY A 129 5.89 0.90 4.48
N ILE A 130 6.53 -0.27 4.41
CA ILE A 130 6.86 -0.96 3.17
C ILE A 130 6.36 -2.41 3.23
N ASN A 131 5.78 -2.90 2.13
CA ASN A 131 5.39 -4.29 1.98
C ASN A 131 5.59 -4.76 0.54
N CYS A 132 5.66 -6.08 0.36
CA CYS A 132 5.75 -6.69 -0.96
C CYS A 132 4.91 -7.97 -1.01
N ALA A 133 4.13 -8.09 -2.08
CA ALA A 133 3.37 -9.30 -2.38
C ALA A 133 3.56 -9.70 -3.83
N GLY A 134 3.55 -11.00 -4.08
CA GLY A 134 3.52 -11.57 -5.41
C GLY A 134 2.42 -12.62 -5.52
N MET A 135 1.91 -12.83 -6.74
CA MET A 135 0.87 -13.82 -7.02
C MET A 135 1.07 -14.49 -8.36
N LEU A 136 0.55 -15.72 -8.45
CA LEU A 136 0.46 -16.51 -9.69
C LEU A 136 -0.99 -16.93 -9.94
N PRO A 137 -1.36 -17.26 -11.21
CA PRO A 137 -2.71 -17.72 -11.56
C PRO A 137 -3.14 -19.01 -10.84
N ASP A 138 -2.17 -19.84 -10.45
CA ASP A 138 -2.41 -21.11 -9.75
C ASP A 138 -2.66 -20.95 -8.23
N GLY A 139 -2.73 -19.70 -7.73
CA GLY A 139 -2.98 -19.38 -6.34
C GLY A 139 -1.73 -19.30 -5.45
N ARG A 140 -0.53 -19.64 -5.96
CA ARG A 140 0.71 -19.42 -5.20
C ARG A 140 0.96 -17.94 -4.98
N THR A 141 1.42 -17.60 -3.79
CA THR A 141 1.76 -16.22 -3.42
C THR A 141 3.15 -16.14 -2.79
N ALA A 142 3.78 -14.99 -2.91
CA ALA A 142 4.93 -14.61 -2.12
C ALA A 142 4.56 -13.39 -1.29
N ARG A 143 4.89 -13.41 0.01
CA ARG A 143 4.58 -12.31 0.94
C ARG A 143 5.63 -12.22 2.02
N PHE A 144 5.65 -11.07 2.68
CA PHE A 144 6.48 -10.75 3.83
C PHE A 144 5.58 -10.36 4.99
N PRO A 145 6.02 -10.55 6.26
CA PRO A 145 5.21 -10.15 7.42
C PRO A 145 4.93 -8.65 7.50
N ALA A 146 5.81 -7.78 6.98
CA ALA A 146 5.65 -6.33 6.87
C ALA A 146 5.25 -5.60 8.18
N ILE A 147 5.69 -6.11 9.34
CA ILE A 147 5.44 -5.54 10.68
C ILE A 147 6.62 -4.70 11.19
N GLY A 148 7.34 -4.08 10.27
CA GLY A 148 8.45 -3.17 10.53
C GLY A 148 9.75 -3.86 10.91
N ARG A 149 10.57 -3.22 11.77
CA ARG A 149 11.90 -3.74 12.13
C ARG A 149 11.87 -5.15 12.76
N LEU A 150 10.75 -5.53 13.37
CA LEU A 150 10.57 -6.87 13.96
C LEU A 150 10.62 -7.97 12.91
N SER A 151 10.11 -7.73 11.71
CA SER A 151 10.16 -8.64 10.55
C SER A 151 11.36 -8.38 9.62
N GLY A 152 12.23 -7.44 9.98
CA GLY A 152 13.41 -7.10 9.20
C GLY A 152 13.16 -6.06 8.10
N ASP A 153 12.00 -5.41 8.08
CA ASP A 153 11.66 -4.40 7.08
C ASP A 153 12.38 -3.09 7.37
N TRP A 154 12.85 -2.44 6.32
CA TRP A 154 13.45 -1.12 6.39
C TRP A 154 12.85 -0.21 5.30
N GLY A 155 12.47 1.01 5.68
CA GLY A 155 11.90 1.98 4.74
C GLY A 155 10.45 2.34 5.08
N GLY A 156 9.68 2.69 4.04
CA GLY A 156 8.41 3.37 4.23
C GLY A 156 8.59 4.83 4.63
N GLY A 157 7.56 5.64 4.45
CA GLY A 157 7.65 7.07 4.77
C GLY A 157 8.00 7.33 6.24
N GLY A 158 7.44 6.53 7.15
CA GLY A 158 7.75 6.63 8.58
C GLY A 158 9.21 6.32 8.88
N GLY A 159 9.72 5.19 8.36
CA GLY A 159 11.11 4.79 8.56
C GLY A 159 12.11 5.78 7.93
N LEU A 160 11.81 6.30 6.74
CA LEU A 160 12.64 7.32 6.08
C LEU A 160 12.70 8.62 6.88
N ALA A 161 11.57 9.06 7.45
CA ALA A 161 11.53 10.23 8.32
C ALA A 161 12.35 10.02 9.61
N GLU A 162 12.27 8.82 10.20
CA GLU A 162 13.08 8.46 11.38
C GLU A 162 14.58 8.44 11.08
N GLU A 163 15.00 7.88 9.95
CA GLU A 163 16.39 7.87 9.52
C GLU A 163 16.89 9.32 9.27
N ALA A 164 16.10 10.14 8.58
CA ALA A 164 16.44 11.54 8.36
C ALA A 164 16.65 12.30 9.68
N LEU A 165 15.74 12.14 10.65
CA LEU A 165 15.86 12.71 11.99
C LEU A 165 17.12 12.20 12.71
N TRP A 166 17.39 10.89 12.63
CA TRP A 166 18.55 10.28 13.29
C TRP A 166 19.86 10.85 12.76
N PHE A 167 20.01 10.92 11.43
CA PHE A 167 21.22 11.49 10.83
C PHE A 167 21.37 12.99 11.13
N ALA A 168 20.29 13.75 11.03
CA ALA A 168 20.31 15.18 11.32
C ALA A 168 20.67 15.49 12.78
N ALA A 169 20.10 14.75 13.74
CA ALA A 169 20.40 14.90 15.16
C ALA A 169 21.88 14.60 15.47
N ARG A 170 22.43 13.54 14.87
CA ARG A 170 23.83 13.18 15.06
C ARG A 170 24.80 14.15 14.40
N ALA A 171 24.41 14.76 13.30
CA ALA A 171 25.19 15.81 12.66
C ALA A 171 25.21 17.09 13.52
N GLU A 172 24.08 17.46 14.13
CA GLU A 172 23.94 18.61 15.03
C GLU A 172 24.85 18.53 16.25
N ASP A 173 24.97 17.34 16.87
CA ASP A 173 25.78 17.13 18.06
C ASP A 173 27.22 16.64 17.79
N GLY A 174 27.61 16.54 16.53
CA GLY A 174 28.96 16.18 16.11
C GLY A 174 29.26 14.67 16.12
N ARG A 175 28.27 13.79 16.39
CA ARG A 175 28.45 12.34 16.34
C ARG A 175 28.30 11.74 14.92
N GLY A 176 27.84 12.51 13.96
CA GLY A 176 27.57 12.08 12.58
C GLY A 176 28.22 12.99 11.55
N GLU A 177 28.10 12.58 10.29
CA GLU A 177 28.55 13.39 9.17
C GLU A 177 27.70 14.65 9.02
N PRO A 178 28.28 15.78 8.63
CA PRO A 178 27.54 16.99 8.30
C PRO A 178 26.51 16.73 7.20
N THR A 179 25.29 17.22 7.39
CA THR A 179 24.19 17.09 6.41
C THR A 179 23.30 18.34 6.42
N ALA A 180 22.77 18.69 5.26
CA ALA A 180 21.80 19.77 5.15
C ALA A 180 20.47 19.46 5.89
N LEU A 181 20.21 18.19 6.20
CA LEU A 181 19.04 17.77 6.98
C LEU A 181 18.96 18.47 8.34
N MET A 182 20.13 18.80 8.97
CA MET A 182 20.17 19.58 10.21
C MET A 182 19.40 20.90 10.12
N ARG A 183 19.33 21.49 8.94
CA ARG A 183 18.68 22.75 8.67
C ARG A 183 17.31 22.58 8.03
N THR A 184 17.20 21.68 7.05
CA THR A 184 15.97 21.52 6.25
C THR A 184 14.83 20.90 7.04
N LEU A 185 15.11 19.96 7.95
CA LEU A 185 14.07 19.32 8.76
C LEU A 185 13.40 20.30 9.75
N PRO A 186 14.14 21.03 10.62
CA PRO A 186 13.49 22.00 11.51
C PRO A 186 12.85 23.16 10.73
N ALA A 187 13.45 23.62 9.63
CA ALA A 187 12.90 24.69 8.81
C ALA A 187 11.51 24.36 8.25
N HIS A 188 11.22 23.08 7.95
CA HIS A 188 9.89 22.65 7.52
C HIS A 188 8.79 23.01 8.52
N PHE A 189 9.10 22.99 9.83
CA PHE A 189 8.17 23.37 10.90
C PHE A 189 8.36 24.80 11.40
N GLY A 190 9.19 25.62 10.73
CA GLY A 190 9.51 26.98 11.17
C GLY A 190 10.35 27.02 12.46
N LEU A 191 11.08 25.95 12.77
CA LEU A 191 11.90 25.86 13.98
C LEU A 191 13.36 26.24 13.68
N PRO A 192 14.08 26.84 14.66
CA PRO A 192 15.41 27.42 14.43
C PRO A 192 16.55 26.39 14.38
N SER A 193 16.36 25.18 14.93
CA SER A 193 17.44 24.19 15.07
C SER A 193 16.88 22.76 15.19
N MET A 194 17.75 21.75 14.99
CA MET A 194 17.41 20.37 15.28
C MET A 194 17.06 20.13 16.74
N TYR A 195 17.71 20.83 17.67
CA TYR A 195 17.36 20.75 19.09
C TYR A 195 15.90 21.17 19.35
N ALA A 196 15.50 22.29 18.75
CA ALA A 196 14.09 22.74 18.85
C ALA A 196 13.11 21.74 18.22
N LEU A 197 13.47 21.09 17.11
CA LEU A 197 12.66 20.04 16.50
C LEU A 197 12.56 18.80 17.39
N ILE A 198 13.67 18.35 17.96
CA ILE A 198 13.70 17.22 18.90
C ILE A 198 12.81 17.50 20.11
N GLU A 199 12.96 18.68 20.72
CA GLU A 199 12.14 19.13 21.86
C GLU A 199 10.64 19.13 21.49
N ALA A 200 10.29 19.76 20.37
CA ALA A 200 8.90 19.87 19.94
C ALA A 200 8.25 18.50 19.66
N LEU A 201 8.99 17.54 19.09
CA LEU A 201 8.51 16.18 18.86
C LEU A 201 8.44 15.36 20.17
N HIS A 202 9.46 15.51 21.05
CA HIS A 202 9.54 14.77 22.30
C HIS A 202 8.45 15.18 23.29
N LEU A 203 8.20 16.49 23.41
CA LEU A 203 7.17 17.04 24.28
C LEU A 203 5.77 17.09 23.65
N ALA A 204 5.62 16.48 22.44
CA ALA A 204 4.36 16.47 21.70
C ALA A 204 3.77 17.87 21.37
N HIS A 205 4.60 18.92 21.32
CA HIS A 205 4.22 20.22 20.76
C HIS A 205 3.96 20.12 19.25
N LEU A 206 4.65 19.20 18.56
CA LEU A 206 4.29 18.69 17.23
C LEU A 206 3.64 17.33 17.39
N ALA A 207 2.44 17.16 16.81
CA ALA A 207 1.74 15.88 16.86
C ALA A 207 2.60 14.76 16.23
N PRO A 208 2.71 13.57 16.85
CA PRO A 208 3.63 12.51 16.41
C PRO A 208 3.47 12.09 14.94
N HIS A 209 2.25 12.14 14.39
CA HIS A 209 1.98 11.79 12.99
C HIS A 209 2.61 12.79 12.00
N ARG A 210 2.86 14.02 12.40
CA ARG A 210 3.48 15.05 11.56
C ARG A 210 4.93 14.71 11.16
N ARG A 211 5.58 13.75 11.84
CA ARG A 211 6.90 13.24 11.41
C ARG A 211 6.91 12.74 9.96
N HIS A 212 5.78 12.25 9.45
CA HIS A 212 5.68 11.80 8.05
C HIS A 212 5.88 12.93 7.04
N GLU A 213 5.66 14.19 7.45
CA GLU A 213 5.93 15.37 6.61
C GLU A 213 7.42 15.55 6.30
N LEU A 214 8.31 14.92 7.04
CA LEU A 214 9.76 14.99 6.84
C LEU A 214 10.26 14.12 5.68
N THR A 215 9.49 13.14 5.23
CA THR A 215 9.88 12.28 4.10
C THR A 215 10.05 13.06 2.81
N PRO A 216 9.12 13.94 2.38
CA PRO A 216 9.36 14.83 1.24
C PRO A 216 10.59 15.74 1.42
N VAL A 217 10.86 16.21 2.64
CA VAL A 217 12.04 17.04 2.93
C VAL A 217 13.33 16.26 2.72
N LEU A 218 13.38 15.00 3.15
CA LEU A 218 14.51 14.10 2.88
C LEU A 218 14.79 14.00 1.38
N PHE A 219 13.76 13.73 0.57
CA PHE A 219 13.89 13.61 -0.87
C PHE A 219 14.33 14.91 -1.54
N ALA A 220 13.79 16.05 -1.12
CA ALA A 220 14.22 17.37 -1.61
C ALA A 220 15.70 17.62 -1.26
N THR A 221 16.11 17.36 -0.03
CA THR A 221 17.50 17.52 0.42
C THR A 221 18.46 16.59 -0.35
N ALA A 222 18.01 15.35 -0.65
CA ALA A 222 18.79 14.43 -1.49
C ALA A 222 18.93 14.94 -2.93
N ALA A 223 17.86 15.48 -3.51
CA ALA A 223 17.86 16.07 -4.85
C ALA A 223 18.82 17.27 -4.94
N ASP A 224 18.92 18.08 -3.88
CA ASP A 224 19.87 19.20 -3.77
C ASP A 224 21.32 18.76 -3.61
N GLY A 225 21.59 17.45 -3.54
CA GLY A 225 22.93 16.90 -3.57
C GLY A 225 23.53 16.51 -2.21
N ASP A 226 22.74 16.57 -1.12
CA ASP A 226 23.24 16.16 0.19
C ASP A 226 23.59 14.66 0.21
N ARG A 227 24.83 14.35 0.60
CA ARG A 227 25.36 12.98 0.53
C ARG A 227 24.65 12.02 1.49
N VAL A 228 24.34 12.48 2.69
CA VAL A 228 23.68 11.67 3.72
C VAL A 228 22.23 11.38 3.32
N ALA A 229 21.50 12.39 2.87
CA ALA A 229 20.13 12.21 2.38
C ALA A 229 20.10 11.27 1.17
N ARG A 230 21.03 11.40 0.22
CA ARG A 230 21.16 10.48 -0.93
C ARG A 230 21.41 9.04 -0.50
N ALA A 231 22.27 8.81 0.49
CA ALA A 231 22.55 7.46 0.99
C ALA A 231 21.29 6.80 1.59
N VAL A 232 20.41 7.56 2.25
CA VAL A 232 19.13 7.07 2.77
C VAL A 232 18.19 6.69 1.61
N VAL A 233 18.10 7.53 0.58
CA VAL A 233 17.29 7.25 -0.62
C VAL A 233 17.84 6.03 -1.39
N ASP A 234 19.15 5.91 -1.52
CA ASP A 234 19.78 4.76 -2.17
C ASP A 234 19.49 3.45 -1.45
N ARG A 235 19.57 3.45 -0.12
CA ARG A 235 19.20 2.31 0.70
C ARG A 235 17.72 1.91 0.51
N MET A 236 16.82 2.89 0.38
CA MET A 236 15.41 2.61 0.10
C MET A 236 15.24 1.88 -1.25
N ALA A 237 16.01 2.26 -2.28
CA ALA A 237 15.99 1.55 -3.54
C ALA A 237 16.50 0.10 -3.39
N ASP A 238 17.56 -0.10 -2.62
CA ASP A 238 18.13 -1.43 -2.35
C ASP A 238 17.09 -2.34 -1.66
N GLU A 239 16.31 -1.83 -0.70
CA GLU A 239 15.25 -2.57 -0.03
C GLU A 239 14.08 -2.93 -0.98
N VAL A 240 13.60 -1.98 -1.79
CA VAL A 240 12.58 -2.24 -2.80
C VAL A 240 13.01 -3.36 -3.75
N VAL A 241 14.26 -3.32 -4.20
CA VAL A 241 14.82 -4.32 -5.10
C VAL A 241 15.02 -5.66 -4.38
N ALA A 242 15.47 -5.66 -3.14
CA ALA A 242 15.62 -6.88 -2.34
C ALA A 242 14.28 -7.60 -2.17
N MET A 243 13.22 -6.90 -1.76
CA MET A 243 11.88 -7.48 -1.60
C MET A 243 11.35 -7.99 -2.95
N SER A 244 11.46 -7.19 -4.02
CA SER A 244 11.00 -7.58 -5.36
C SER A 244 11.68 -8.86 -5.84
N THR A 245 13.00 -8.92 -5.76
CA THR A 245 13.78 -10.06 -6.28
C THR A 245 13.56 -11.32 -5.46
N VAL A 246 13.40 -11.21 -4.14
CA VAL A 246 13.06 -12.35 -3.28
C VAL A 246 11.65 -12.87 -3.60
N ALA A 247 10.66 -11.98 -3.79
CA ALA A 247 9.31 -12.38 -4.18
C ALA A 247 9.30 -13.07 -5.56
N LEU A 248 10.01 -12.50 -6.55
CA LEU A 248 10.18 -13.11 -7.88
C LEU A 248 10.86 -14.48 -7.79
N ALA A 249 11.90 -14.63 -6.97
CA ALA A 249 12.59 -15.90 -6.78
C ALA A 249 11.67 -16.98 -6.18
N ARG A 250 10.92 -16.63 -5.12
CA ARG A 250 9.96 -17.55 -4.48
C ARG A 250 8.88 -18.05 -5.43
N LEU A 251 8.53 -17.26 -6.42
CA LEU A 251 7.52 -17.60 -7.46
C LEU A 251 8.13 -18.19 -8.73
N GLY A 252 9.46 -18.29 -8.83
CA GLY A 252 10.15 -18.79 -10.03
C GLY A 252 10.16 -17.81 -11.22
N LEU A 253 9.99 -16.49 -10.96
CA LEU A 253 9.77 -15.48 -11.98
C LEU A 253 11.00 -14.62 -12.32
N LEU A 254 12.18 -14.87 -11.73
CA LEU A 254 13.39 -14.03 -11.94
C LEU A 254 13.83 -13.91 -13.40
N LYS A 255 13.54 -14.92 -14.21
CA LYS A 255 13.94 -15.01 -15.63
C LYS A 255 12.76 -14.90 -16.57
N GLU A 256 11.62 -14.45 -16.07
CA GLU A 256 10.37 -14.33 -16.81
C GLU A 256 10.06 -12.86 -17.10
N LYS A 257 9.36 -12.64 -18.22
CA LYS A 257 8.75 -11.35 -18.50
C LYS A 257 7.54 -11.17 -17.59
N VAL A 258 7.67 -10.30 -16.58
CA VAL A 258 6.68 -10.16 -15.52
C VAL A 258 6.65 -8.73 -14.99
N PRO A 259 5.47 -8.17 -14.65
CA PRO A 259 5.39 -6.84 -14.05
C PRO A 259 5.92 -6.84 -12.59
N VAL A 260 6.75 -5.85 -12.30
CA VAL A 260 7.09 -5.39 -10.94
C VAL A 260 6.42 -4.05 -10.75
N LEU A 261 5.41 -4.03 -9.91
CA LEU A 261 4.53 -2.90 -9.68
C LEU A 261 4.98 -2.11 -8.45
N LEU A 262 5.11 -0.81 -8.60
CA LEU A 262 5.52 0.10 -7.53
C LEU A 262 4.31 0.93 -7.09
N GLY A 263 3.87 0.77 -5.85
CA GLY A 263 2.70 1.45 -5.29
C GLY A 263 3.01 2.20 -3.99
N GLY A 264 2.00 2.89 -3.48
CA GLY A 264 2.10 3.71 -2.27
C GLY A 264 2.68 5.09 -2.53
N SER A 265 2.43 6.02 -1.60
CA SER A 265 2.71 7.46 -1.80
C SER A 265 4.17 7.78 -2.06
N VAL A 266 5.11 7.06 -1.46
CA VAL A 266 6.54 7.29 -1.64
C VAL A 266 7.00 6.93 -3.06
N LEU A 267 6.59 5.75 -3.57
CA LEU A 267 6.96 5.30 -4.91
C LEU A 267 6.16 6.03 -6.00
N ALA A 268 4.90 6.37 -5.72
CA ALA A 268 4.06 7.15 -6.64
C ALA A 268 4.54 8.60 -6.84
N ALA A 269 5.30 9.14 -5.89
CA ALA A 269 5.89 10.48 -6.00
C ALA A 269 6.97 10.59 -7.09
N ARG A 270 7.46 9.46 -7.63
CA ARG A 270 8.38 9.42 -8.77
C ARG A 270 9.67 10.23 -8.56
N HIS A 271 10.28 10.13 -7.39
CA HIS A 271 11.58 10.75 -7.13
C HIS A 271 12.66 10.14 -8.03
N ALA A 272 13.29 10.96 -8.88
CA ALA A 272 14.19 10.50 -9.94
C ALA A 272 15.31 9.59 -9.41
N GLN A 273 16.02 10.01 -8.34
CA GLN A 273 17.10 9.20 -7.76
C GLN A 273 16.61 7.79 -7.34
N LEU A 274 15.46 7.72 -6.69
CA LEU A 274 14.87 6.46 -6.24
C LEU A 274 14.44 5.58 -7.44
N ASP A 275 13.70 6.16 -8.38
CA ASP A 275 13.19 5.46 -9.56
C ASP A 275 14.31 4.91 -10.44
N ASP A 276 15.33 5.74 -10.74
CA ASP A 276 16.47 5.38 -11.62
C ASP A 276 17.27 4.26 -10.98
N ARG A 277 17.56 4.36 -9.67
CA ARG A 277 18.31 3.32 -8.97
C ARG A 277 17.54 2.00 -8.89
N ILE A 278 16.24 2.03 -8.58
CA ILE A 278 15.39 0.81 -8.58
C ILE A 278 15.44 0.14 -9.96
N ARG A 279 15.25 0.90 -11.04
CA ARG A 279 15.29 0.37 -12.42
C ARG A 279 16.65 -0.21 -12.78
N ALA A 280 17.74 0.50 -12.46
CA ALA A 280 19.09 0.04 -12.73
C ALA A 280 19.42 -1.28 -12.00
N LEU A 281 19.04 -1.39 -10.74
CA LEU A 281 19.28 -2.59 -9.93
C LEU A 281 18.38 -3.77 -10.35
N LEU A 282 17.11 -3.53 -10.68
CA LEU A 282 16.22 -4.59 -11.19
C LEU A 282 16.67 -5.08 -12.57
N ALA A 283 17.15 -4.21 -13.46
CA ALA A 283 17.72 -4.61 -14.75
C ALA A 283 18.90 -5.59 -14.61
N GLN A 284 19.64 -5.51 -13.50
CA GLN A 284 20.76 -6.45 -13.21
C GLN A 284 20.26 -7.76 -12.60
N ARG A 285 19.25 -7.73 -11.72
CA ARG A 285 18.82 -8.90 -10.92
C ARG A 285 17.66 -9.67 -11.51
N ALA A 286 16.79 -9.00 -12.25
CA ALA A 286 15.61 -9.54 -12.94
C ALA A 286 15.44 -8.82 -14.28
N PRO A 287 16.31 -9.10 -15.30
CA PRO A 287 16.43 -8.29 -16.50
C PRO A 287 15.19 -8.28 -17.40
N LEU A 288 14.28 -9.23 -17.24
CA LEU A 288 13.02 -9.30 -17.99
C LEU A 288 11.83 -8.70 -17.22
N ALA A 289 12.06 -8.21 -15.98
CA ALA A 289 11.00 -7.58 -15.19
C ALA A 289 10.61 -6.21 -15.76
N GLU A 290 9.32 -5.97 -15.89
CA GLU A 290 8.76 -4.70 -16.35
C GLU A 290 8.33 -3.83 -15.17
N VAL A 291 9.13 -2.81 -14.85
CA VAL A 291 8.85 -1.92 -13.72
C VAL A 291 7.82 -0.86 -14.10
N ARG A 292 6.68 -0.84 -13.40
CA ARG A 292 5.60 0.13 -13.57
C ARG A 292 5.16 0.72 -12.23
N VAL A 293 4.77 1.98 -12.22
CA VAL A 293 4.13 2.62 -11.07
C VAL A 293 2.62 2.48 -11.19
N VAL A 294 1.98 2.03 -10.10
CA VAL A 294 0.54 1.85 -10.04
C VAL A 294 -0.11 3.20 -9.72
N THR A 295 -1.04 3.61 -10.56
CA THR A 295 -1.82 4.85 -10.42
C THR A 295 -3.31 4.56 -10.16
N GLU A 296 -3.72 3.32 -10.39
CA GLU A 296 -5.07 2.85 -10.19
C GLU A 296 -5.44 2.84 -8.70
N ARG A 297 -6.71 3.04 -8.41
CA ARG A 297 -7.22 2.99 -7.05
C ARG A 297 -7.21 1.54 -6.53
N PRO A 298 -6.65 1.26 -5.34
CA PRO A 298 -6.54 -0.11 -4.83
C PRO A 298 -7.89 -0.83 -4.69
N VAL A 299 -9.00 -0.12 -4.40
CA VAL A 299 -10.34 -0.73 -4.36
C VAL A 299 -10.73 -1.41 -5.69
N LEU A 300 -10.21 -0.94 -6.83
CA LEU A 300 -10.33 -1.67 -8.10
C LEU A 300 -9.69 -3.06 -7.99
N GLY A 301 -8.51 -3.15 -7.40
CA GLY A 301 -7.82 -4.44 -7.20
C GLY A 301 -8.62 -5.38 -6.32
N SER A 302 -9.20 -4.89 -5.21
CA SER A 302 -10.09 -5.67 -4.36
C SER A 302 -11.32 -6.17 -5.12
N ALA A 303 -11.90 -5.32 -5.99
CA ALA A 303 -13.03 -5.70 -6.85
C ALA A 303 -12.64 -6.80 -7.86
N LEU A 304 -11.48 -6.65 -8.50
CA LEU A 304 -10.98 -7.63 -9.48
C LEU A 304 -10.64 -8.98 -8.82
N LEU A 305 -10.04 -8.97 -7.61
CA LEU A 305 -9.81 -10.20 -6.84
C LEU A 305 -11.13 -10.89 -6.47
N GLY A 306 -12.16 -10.11 -6.14
CA GLY A 306 -13.48 -10.65 -5.88
C GLY A 306 -14.13 -11.24 -7.13
N LEU A 307 -14.01 -10.59 -8.30
CA LEU A 307 -14.47 -11.12 -9.59
C LEU A 307 -13.74 -12.41 -9.97
N ASP A 308 -12.41 -12.47 -9.72
CA ASP A 308 -11.62 -13.70 -9.89
C ASP A 308 -12.17 -14.83 -9.00
N ALA A 309 -12.48 -14.55 -7.74
CA ALA A 309 -12.97 -15.54 -6.77
C ALA A 309 -14.36 -16.10 -7.12
N VAL A 310 -15.23 -15.29 -7.73
CA VAL A 310 -16.57 -15.74 -8.16
C VAL A 310 -16.60 -16.27 -9.58
N GLY A 311 -15.45 -16.34 -10.28
CA GLY A 311 -15.34 -16.85 -11.64
C GLY A 311 -16.07 -16.00 -12.68
N ALA A 312 -16.01 -14.67 -12.52
CA ALA A 312 -16.65 -13.74 -13.44
C ALA A 312 -15.96 -13.70 -14.81
N ASP A 313 -16.72 -13.36 -15.84
CA ASP A 313 -16.19 -13.26 -17.21
C ASP A 313 -15.15 -12.14 -17.35
N PRO A 314 -14.19 -12.24 -18.29
CA PRO A 314 -13.25 -11.17 -18.60
C PRO A 314 -13.93 -9.82 -18.90
N ALA A 315 -15.09 -9.81 -19.53
CA ALA A 315 -15.86 -8.60 -19.81
C ALA A 315 -16.31 -7.86 -18.51
N ALA A 316 -16.53 -8.60 -17.42
CA ALA A 316 -16.83 -7.99 -16.12
C ALA A 316 -15.61 -7.25 -15.55
N HIS A 317 -14.42 -7.85 -15.69
CA HIS A 317 -13.16 -7.20 -15.28
C HIS A 317 -12.92 -5.92 -16.09
N ALA A 318 -13.10 -5.98 -17.42
CA ALA A 318 -12.99 -4.82 -18.31
C ALA A 318 -13.94 -3.69 -17.90
N ARG A 319 -15.20 -4.01 -17.64
CA ARG A 319 -16.20 -3.02 -17.21
C ARG A 319 -15.85 -2.38 -15.88
N THR A 320 -15.41 -3.17 -14.91
CA THR A 320 -14.97 -2.65 -13.60
C THR A 320 -13.77 -1.72 -13.75
N ARG A 321 -12.79 -2.08 -14.58
CA ARG A 321 -11.64 -1.21 -14.90
C ARG A 321 -12.06 0.09 -15.56
N ALA A 322 -12.96 0.05 -16.54
CA ALA A 322 -13.46 1.23 -17.23
C ALA A 322 -14.14 2.22 -16.27
N HIS A 323 -14.90 1.72 -15.28
CA HIS A 323 -15.52 2.55 -14.24
C HIS A 323 -14.48 3.36 -13.45
N TYR A 324 -13.36 2.73 -13.06
CA TYR A 324 -12.32 3.41 -12.28
C TYR A 324 -11.34 4.22 -13.14
N GLY A 325 -11.18 3.88 -14.44
CA GLY A 325 -10.32 4.59 -15.37
C GLY A 325 -10.88 5.94 -15.83
N THR A 326 -12.20 6.12 -15.79
CA THR A 326 -12.88 7.39 -16.13
C THR A 326 -13.01 8.34 -14.95
N ALA A 327 -12.80 7.87 -13.72
CA ALA A 327 -12.83 8.72 -12.53
C ALA A 327 -11.49 9.45 -12.38
N ALA A 328 -11.50 10.77 -12.54
CA ALA A 328 -10.33 11.61 -12.27
C ALA A 328 -9.75 11.31 -10.87
N PRO A 329 -8.43 11.31 -10.70
CA PRO A 329 -7.81 11.13 -9.39
C PRO A 329 -8.29 12.26 -8.47
N ARG A 330 -8.96 11.91 -7.36
CA ARG A 330 -9.35 12.83 -6.28
C ARG A 330 -8.37 12.73 -5.14
#